data_c2efc6d7d154db1b12fc1717320ba062
#
_entry.id   c2efc6d7d154db1b12fc1717320ba062
#
_cell.length_a   1.000
_cell.length_b   1.000
_cell.length_c   1.000
_cell.angle_alpha   90.00
_cell.angle_beta   90.00
_cell.angle_gamma   90.00
#
_symmetry.space_group_name_H-M   'P 1'
#
loop_
_entity.id
_entity.type
_entity.pdbx_description
1 polymer ?
#
loop_
_entity_poly.entity_id
_entity_poly.type
_entity_poly.pdbx_seq_one_letter_code
_entity_poly.pdbx_strand_id
1 'polypeptide(L)'
;MHIETRERNGQKKYYLAHSYRAGNKVKKASVYLGTNFTPQELELKKVGAEAKLKEKIRAAQAISDPFFTALSPLECEELRTLEARGEFQVFHLSDLDWDRFKEAFTYNTNAIEGSYLESKEVKDILRKDKWPEGKSKEDIAETYGVSEAIDYIRATEEHISLALIKEIHRIVFKNSKPFAGEFRKKGVEVVVADAQGSVIHRGAPSHFVPKLLKGLAKWYVDNRIEYPPLVLAAVVHNQFEMIHPFQDGNGRVGRILLNNILLKHNLPPLNIELRNRREYYNAIQAYEKAHDLRPTLDLMLKEYRALKQMLK
;
A
#
# COMPACT_ATOMS: atom_id res chain seq x y z
N MET A 1 30.34 -1.84 -2.25
CA MET A 1 30.24 -2.71 -1.06
C MET A 1 31.62 -3.09 -0.62
N HIS A 2 31.86 -3.16 0.69
CA HIS A 2 33.17 -3.49 1.27
C HIS A 2 32.99 -4.40 2.50
N ILE A 3 34.04 -5.14 2.82
CA ILE A 3 34.06 -5.99 4.01
C ILE A 3 34.56 -5.17 5.20
N GLU A 4 33.80 -5.21 6.29
CA GLU A 4 34.19 -4.66 7.58
C GLU A 4 34.53 -5.79 8.54
N THR A 5 35.68 -5.66 9.20
CA THR A 5 36.08 -6.54 10.27
C THR A 5 35.89 -5.84 11.60
N ARG A 6 35.24 -6.51 12.54
CA ARG A 6 35.08 -6.06 13.93
C ARG A 6 35.65 -7.15 14.85
N GLU A 7 36.58 -6.77 15.71
CA GLU A 7 37.16 -7.67 16.67
C GLU A 7 36.53 -7.47 18.06
N ARG A 8 36.08 -8.53 18.66
CA ARG A 8 35.56 -8.56 20.03
C ARG A 8 35.86 -9.88 20.68
N ASN A 9 36.48 -9.84 21.87
CA ASN A 9 36.87 -11.01 22.64
C ASN A 9 37.73 -12.02 21.84
N GLY A 10 38.72 -11.53 21.08
CA GLY A 10 39.62 -12.36 20.26
C GLY A 10 39.01 -13.00 19.03
N GLN A 11 37.73 -12.70 18.71
CA GLN A 11 37.07 -13.20 17.52
C GLN A 11 36.94 -12.09 16.47
N LYS A 12 37.31 -12.36 15.22
CA LYS A 12 37.14 -11.50 14.07
C LYS A 12 35.76 -11.77 13.44
N LYS A 13 34.86 -10.80 13.51
CA LYS A 13 33.52 -10.85 12.88
C LYS A 13 33.51 -10.04 11.59
N TYR A 14 33.06 -10.66 10.51
CA TYR A 14 33.02 -10.05 9.19
C TYR A 14 31.61 -9.61 8.81
N TYR A 15 31.52 -8.43 8.21
CA TYR A 15 30.26 -7.85 7.72
C TYR A 15 30.48 -7.33 6.30
N LEU A 16 29.54 -7.65 5.40
CA LEU A 16 29.45 -6.93 4.12
C LEU A 16 28.69 -5.63 4.37
N ALA A 17 29.30 -4.50 4.10
CA ALA A 17 28.72 -3.18 4.35
C ALA A 17 28.66 -2.33 3.10
N HIS A 18 27.69 -1.41 3.06
CA HIS A 18 27.54 -0.42 2.02
C HIS A 18 26.90 0.85 2.59
N SER A 19 27.46 2.00 2.21
CA SER A 19 26.87 3.28 2.51
C SER A 19 25.92 3.67 1.37
N TYR A 20 24.72 4.11 1.70
CA TYR A 20 23.73 4.55 0.73
C TYR A 20 23.10 5.87 1.17
N ARG A 21 22.62 6.64 0.20
CA ARG A 21 21.93 7.90 0.47
C ARG A 21 20.45 7.62 0.76
N ALA A 22 19.94 8.23 1.83
CA ALA A 22 18.54 8.22 2.21
C ALA A 22 18.13 9.67 2.48
N GLY A 23 17.53 10.31 1.49
CA GLY A 23 17.32 11.74 1.46
C GLY A 23 18.67 12.50 1.55
N ASN A 24 18.74 13.49 2.40
CA ASN A 24 19.96 14.28 2.63
C ASN A 24 20.99 13.61 3.57
N LYS A 25 20.72 12.38 4.04
CA LYS A 25 21.60 11.68 4.98
C LYS A 25 22.25 10.46 4.33
N VAL A 26 23.54 10.25 4.62
CA VAL A 26 24.23 9.01 4.31
C VAL A 26 23.98 8.02 5.44
N LYS A 27 23.39 6.87 5.11
CA LYS A 27 23.17 5.75 6.03
C LYS A 27 24.06 4.58 5.62
N LYS A 28 24.25 3.64 6.54
CA LYS A 28 25.05 2.45 6.33
C LYS A 28 24.20 1.21 6.62
N ALA A 29 24.23 0.26 5.71
CA ALA A 29 23.69 -1.07 5.91
C ALA A 29 24.80 -2.09 5.94
N SER A 30 24.61 -3.16 6.72
CA SER A 30 25.55 -4.29 6.77
C SER A 30 24.80 -5.62 6.94
N VAL A 31 25.41 -6.67 6.41
CA VAL A 31 25.00 -8.07 6.58
C VAL A 31 26.16 -8.82 7.23
N TYR A 32 25.85 -9.54 8.28
CA TYR A 32 26.85 -10.38 8.96
C TYR A 32 27.20 -11.60 8.09
N LEU A 33 28.49 -11.84 7.90
CA LEU A 33 29.02 -12.95 7.09
C LEU A 33 29.41 -14.16 7.94
N GLY A 34 29.95 -13.92 9.13
CA GLY A 34 30.44 -14.94 10.04
C GLY A 34 31.69 -14.53 10.82
N THR A 35 32.34 -15.48 11.44
CA THR A 35 33.57 -15.28 12.28
C THR A 35 34.70 -16.12 11.79
N ASN A 36 35.95 -15.63 11.96
CA ASN A 36 37.21 -16.35 11.78
C ASN A 36 37.33 -17.05 10.40
N PHE A 37 36.82 -16.44 9.33
CA PHE A 37 36.94 -16.97 7.98
C PHE A 37 38.33 -16.76 7.39
N THR A 38 38.77 -17.73 6.57
CA THR A 38 39.86 -17.54 5.62
C THR A 38 39.47 -16.58 4.50
N PRO A 39 40.43 -15.96 3.78
CA PRO A 39 40.10 -15.09 2.64
C PRO A 39 39.21 -15.73 1.56
N GLN A 40 39.42 -17.02 1.29
CA GLN A 40 38.64 -17.77 0.29
C GLN A 40 37.19 -17.99 0.74
N GLU A 41 36.98 -18.41 2.00
CA GLU A 41 35.63 -18.55 2.56
C GLU A 41 34.88 -17.22 2.59
N LEU A 42 35.58 -16.12 2.86
CA LEU A 42 35.01 -14.79 2.92
C LEU A 42 34.49 -14.34 1.57
N GLU A 43 35.22 -14.60 0.48
CA GLU A 43 34.75 -14.27 -0.89
C GLU A 43 33.52 -15.10 -1.29
N LEU A 44 33.48 -16.39 -0.96
CA LEU A 44 32.28 -17.23 -1.19
C LEU A 44 31.04 -16.69 -0.45
N LYS A 45 31.20 -16.30 0.82
CA LYS A 45 30.10 -15.75 1.63
C LYS A 45 29.65 -14.38 1.16
N LYS A 46 30.54 -13.58 0.59
CA LYS A 46 30.24 -12.25 0.04
C LYS A 46 29.24 -12.32 -1.11
N VAL A 47 29.40 -13.23 -2.07
CA VAL A 47 28.51 -13.40 -3.21
C VAL A 47 27.05 -13.59 -2.78
N GLY A 48 26.81 -14.53 -1.83
CA GLY A 48 25.46 -14.77 -1.30
C GLY A 48 24.91 -13.62 -0.42
N ALA A 49 25.77 -12.81 0.16
CA ALA A 49 25.37 -11.70 1.01
C ALA A 49 25.09 -10.40 0.24
N GLU A 50 25.61 -10.24 -0.97
CA GLU A 50 25.39 -9.05 -1.81
C GLU A 50 23.91 -8.84 -2.15
N ALA A 51 23.21 -9.91 -2.55
CA ALA A 51 21.79 -9.86 -2.82
C ALA A 51 21.00 -9.43 -1.57
N LYS A 52 21.30 -10.02 -0.41
CA LYS A 52 20.67 -9.68 0.87
C LYS A 52 20.94 -8.23 1.28
N LEU A 53 22.15 -7.73 1.02
CA LEU A 53 22.51 -6.35 1.35
C LEU A 53 21.80 -5.35 0.43
N LYS A 54 21.72 -5.61 -0.88
CA LYS A 54 20.96 -4.82 -1.85
C LYS A 54 19.48 -4.74 -1.46
N GLU A 55 18.89 -5.88 -1.13
CA GLU A 55 17.50 -5.96 -0.68
C GLU A 55 17.25 -5.18 0.62
N LYS A 56 18.15 -5.29 1.60
CA LYS A 56 18.10 -4.53 2.85
C LYS A 56 18.18 -3.02 2.62
N ILE A 57 19.01 -2.57 1.67
CA ILE A 57 19.16 -1.16 1.30
C ILE A 57 17.88 -0.69 0.61
N ARG A 58 17.39 -1.44 -0.39
CA ARG A 58 16.14 -1.13 -1.10
C ARG A 58 14.96 -0.99 -0.13
N ALA A 59 14.79 -1.94 0.79
CA ALA A 59 13.76 -1.86 1.82
C ALA A 59 13.92 -0.65 2.75
N ALA A 60 15.16 -0.26 3.09
CA ALA A 60 15.40 0.91 3.93
C ALA A 60 15.21 2.23 3.17
N GLN A 61 15.49 2.28 1.87
CA GLN A 61 15.26 3.45 1.03
C GLN A 61 13.77 3.67 0.76
N ALA A 62 13.01 2.61 0.54
CA ALA A 62 11.57 2.67 0.27
C ALA A 62 10.77 3.45 1.33
N ILE A 63 11.23 3.49 2.59
CA ILE A 63 10.52 4.20 3.66
C ILE A 63 11.24 5.46 4.15
N SER A 64 12.56 5.59 3.89
CA SER A 64 13.32 6.74 4.38
C SER A 64 13.13 8.01 3.55
N ASP A 65 12.62 7.89 2.33
CA ASP A 65 12.32 9.02 1.46
C ASP A 65 11.21 8.67 0.47
N PRO A 66 9.95 8.75 0.91
CA PRO A 66 8.80 8.45 0.05
C PRO A 66 8.60 9.48 -1.08
N PHE A 67 9.36 10.59 -1.08
CA PHE A 67 9.28 11.68 -2.05
C PHE A 67 10.59 11.92 -2.77
N PHE A 68 11.21 10.95 -3.36
CA PHE A 68 12.49 11.16 -4.02
C PHE A 68 12.41 12.13 -5.21
N THR A 69 11.28 12.17 -5.90
CA THR A 69 10.97 13.19 -6.95
C THR A 69 9.95 14.19 -6.43
N ALA A 70 10.22 14.77 -5.30
CA ALA A 70 9.33 15.61 -4.52
C ALA A 70 8.42 16.50 -5.37
N LEU A 71 7.17 16.59 -4.92
CA LEU A 71 6.30 17.70 -5.28
C LEU A 71 6.99 18.99 -4.83
N SER A 72 7.02 19.96 -5.72
CA SER A 72 7.50 21.30 -5.36
C SER A 72 6.56 21.92 -4.31
N PRO A 73 7.03 22.91 -3.53
CA PRO A 73 6.14 23.65 -2.63
C PRO A 73 4.92 24.24 -3.35
N LEU A 74 5.06 24.61 -4.63
CA LEU A 74 3.98 25.13 -5.45
C LEU A 74 2.92 24.06 -5.73
N GLU A 75 3.32 22.85 -6.12
CA GLU A 75 2.41 21.73 -6.34
C GLU A 75 1.67 21.34 -5.05
N CYS A 76 2.35 21.34 -3.90
CA CYS A 76 1.69 21.13 -2.61
C CYS A 76 0.66 22.22 -2.29
N GLU A 77 0.95 23.47 -2.62
CA GLU A 77 0.02 24.58 -2.40
C GLU A 77 -1.19 24.50 -3.35
N GLU A 78 -0.99 24.11 -4.60
CA GLU A 78 -2.10 23.86 -5.55
C GLU A 78 -3.03 22.76 -5.04
N LEU A 79 -2.49 21.65 -4.53
CA LEU A 79 -3.29 20.58 -3.93
C LEU A 79 -4.08 21.06 -2.72
N ARG A 80 -3.47 21.81 -1.80
CA ARG A 80 -4.16 22.43 -0.66
C ARG A 80 -5.27 23.37 -1.09
N THR A 81 -5.05 24.14 -2.15
CA THR A 81 -6.06 25.05 -2.71
C THR A 81 -7.25 24.29 -3.28
N LEU A 82 -7.03 23.14 -3.93
CA LEU A 82 -8.09 22.27 -4.41
C LEU A 82 -8.90 21.67 -3.25
N GLU A 83 -8.23 21.24 -2.19
CA GLU A 83 -8.85 20.72 -0.96
C GLU A 83 -9.65 21.81 -0.23
N ALA A 84 -9.12 23.04 -0.13
CA ALA A 84 -9.73 24.16 0.58
C ALA A 84 -10.96 24.76 -0.14
N ARG A 85 -11.13 24.55 -1.45
CA ARG A 85 -12.24 25.12 -2.22
C ARG A 85 -13.63 24.52 -1.89
N GLY A 86 -13.72 23.63 -0.92
CA GLY A 86 -15.00 23.14 -0.40
C GLY A 86 -15.82 22.29 -1.37
N GLU A 87 -15.30 22.01 -2.56
CA GLU A 87 -16.00 21.22 -3.56
C GLU A 87 -16.08 19.72 -3.19
N PHE A 88 -15.28 19.29 -2.20
CA PHE A 88 -15.09 17.90 -1.80
C PHE A 88 -15.12 17.75 -0.28
N GLN A 89 -16.26 17.94 0.37
CA GLN A 89 -16.36 17.74 1.82
C GLN A 89 -17.28 16.55 2.16
N VAL A 90 -16.82 15.68 3.07
CA VAL A 90 -17.51 14.42 3.46
C VAL A 90 -18.93 14.66 3.97
N PHE A 91 -19.16 15.73 4.72
CA PHE A 91 -20.45 16.05 5.31
C PHE A 91 -21.53 16.47 4.28
N HIS A 92 -21.14 16.66 3.01
CA HIS A 92 -22.07 16.91 1.93
C HIS A 92 -22.61 15.61 1.29
N LEU A 93 -22.05 14.45 1.64
CA LEU A 93 -22.51 13.16 1.14
C LEU A 93 -23.72 12.68 1.96
N SER A 94 -24.87 12.59 1.29
CA SER A 94 -26.06 11.97 1.87
C SER A 94 -25.83 10.47 2.11
N ASP A 95 -26.66 9.84 2.96
CA ASP A 95 -26.60 8.38 3.13
C ASP A 95 -26.82 7.63 1.81
N LEU A 96 -27.68 8.17 0.93
CA LEU A 96 -27.88 7.63 -0.41
C LEU A 96 -26.60 7.68 -1.26
N ASP A 97 -25.84 8.76 -1.17
CA ASP A 97 -24.57 8.90 -1.90
C ASP A 97 -23.49 7.97 -1.33
N TRP A 98 -23.50 7.77 0.00
CA TRP A 98 -22.66 6.76 0.63
C TRP A 98 -22.98 5.35 0.16
N ASP A 99 -24.25 4.99 0.04
CA ASP A 99 -24.66 3.69 -0.49
C ASP A 99 -24.22 3.51 -1.94
N ARG A 100 -24.41 4.53 -2.77
CA ARG A 100 -23.94 4.54 -4.17
C ARG A 100 -22.41 4.39 -4.27
N PHE A 101 -21.68 5.15 -3.44
CA PHE A 101 -20.24 5.04 -3.37
C PHE A 101 -19.81 3.62 -2.95
N LYS A 102 -20.39 3.09 -1.88
CA LYS A 102 -20.08 1.77 -1.34
C LYS A 102 -20.30 0.66 -2.39
N GLU A 103 -21.40 0.70 -3.12
CA GLU A 103 -21.67 -0.24 -4.21
C GLU A 103 -20.63 -0.14 -5.34
N ALA A 104 -20.37 1.08 -5.81
CA ALA A 104 -19.42 1.33 -6.89
C ALA A 104 -17.98 0.95 -6.47
N PHE A 105 -17.56 1.33 -5.27
CA PHE A 105 -16.24 0.98 -4.73
C PHE A 105 -16.08 -0.52 -4.56
N THR A 106 -17.08 -1.20 -4.00
CA THR A 106 -17.04 -2.66 -3.80
C THR A 106 -16.92 -3.40 -5.12
N TYR A 107 -17.70 -3.00 -6.12
CA TYR A 107 -17.60 -3.57 -7.47
C TYR A 107 -16.18 -3.33 -8.05
N ASN A 108 -15.76 -2.07 -8.14
CA ASN A 108 -14.51 -1.74 -8.82
C ASN A 108 -13.30 -2.35 -8.11
N THR A 109 -13.23 -2.28 -6.77
CA THR A 109 -12.07 -2.78 -6.04
C THR A 109 -11.92 -4.30 -6.15
N ASN A 110 -13.03 -5.06 -6.18
CA ASN A 110 -13.00 -6.52 -6.38
C ASN A 110 -12.70 -6.88 -7.84
N ALA A 111 -13.29 -6.17 -8.81
CA ALA A 111 -13.06 -6.41 -10.23
C ALA A 111 -11.62 -6.08 -10.66
N ILE A 112 -10.98 -5.06 -10.08
CA ILE A 112 -9.55 -4.77 -10.26
C ILE A 112 -8.69 -5.97 -9.86
N GLU A 113 -9.05 -6.69 -8.80
CA GLU A 113 -8.36 -7.89 -8.32
C GLU A 113 -8.81 -9.19 -9.02
N GLY A 114 -9.73 -9.09 -9.97
CA GLY A 114 -10.13 -10.21 -10.82
C GLY A 114 -11.42 -10.93 -10.42
N SER A 115 -12.24 -10.36 -9.55
CA SER A 115 -13.59 -10.90 -9.31
C SER A 115 -14.42 -10.84 -10.60
N TYR A 116 -15.20 -11.87 -10.83
CA TYR A 116 -16.10 -12.02 -11.98
C TYR A 116 -17.55 -11.56 -11.69
N LEU A 117 -17.78 -10.92 -10.55
CA LEU A 117 -19.10 -10.35 -10.26
C LEU A 117 -19.32 -9.08 -11.09
N GLU A 118 -20.52 -8.96 -11.66
CA GLU A 118 -20.94 -7.76 -12.38
C GLU A 118 -21.43 -6.67 -11.38
N SER A 119 -21.42 -5.42 -11.79
CA SER A 119 -21.88 -4.29 -10.97
C SER A 119 -23.32 -4.47 -10.48
N LYS A 120 -24.21 -5.01 -11.33
CA LYS A 120 -25.60 -5.33 -10.95
C LYS A 120 -25.67 -6.43 -9.90
N GLU A 121 -24.83 -7.45 -10.02
CA GLU A 121 -24.78 -8.56 -9.06
C GLU A 121 -24.31 -8.08 -7.69
N VAL A 122 -23.26 -7.24 -7.64
CA VAL A 122 -22.78 -6.60 -6.41
C VAL A 122 -23.90 -5.81 -5.73
N LYS A 123 -24.65 -5.02 -6.51
CA LYS A 123 -25.81 -4.27 -6.01
C LYS A 123 -26.90 -5.19 -5.46
N ASP A 124 -27.22 -6.28 -6.16
CA ASP A 124 -28.26 -7.23 -5.71
C ASP A 124 -27.81 -7.99 -4.45
N ILE A 125 -26.52 -8.33 -4.32
CA ILE A 125 -25.94 -8.90 -3.10
C ILE A 125 -26.10 -7.90 -1.93
N LEU A 126 -25.63 -6.67 -2.10
CA LEU A 126 -25.57 -5.70 -0.99
C LEU A 126 -26.93 -5.16 -0.57
N ARG A 127 -27.88 -4.99 -1.50
CA ARG A 127 -29.21 -4.43 -1.20
C ARG A 127 -30.30 -5.45 -0.91
N LYS A 128 -30.20 -6.63 -1.52
CA LYS A 128 -31.30 -7.61 -1.52
C LYS A 128 -30.90 -8.96 -0.94
N ASP A 129 -29.63 -9.10 -0.52
CA ASP A 129 -29.04 -10.39 -0.10
C ASP A 129 -29.27 -11.51 -1.16
N LYS A 130 -29.29 -11.10 -2.44
CA LYS A 130 -29.53 -12.02 -3.56
C LYS A 130 -28.21 -12.48 -4.14
N TRP A 131 -27.93 -13.77 -4.00
CA TRP A 131 -26.69 -14.37 -4.48
C TRP A 131 -26.85 -14.85 -5.93
N PRO A 132 -25.94 -14.45 -6.83
CA PRO A 132 -26.00 -14.89 -8.21
C PRO A 132 -25.58 -16.35 -8.34
N GLU A 133 -26.28 -17.09 -9.20
CA GLU A 133 -25.96 -18.50 -9.48
C GLU A 133 -24.63 -18.64 -10.21
N GLY A 134 -23.88 -19.71 -9.90
CA GLY A 134 -22.62 -20.04 -10.57
C GLY A 134 -21.44 -19.15 -10.23
N LYS A 135 -21.58 -18.20 -9.29
CA LYS A 135 -20.48 -17.35 -8.83
C LYS A 135 -19.77 -17.92 -7.61
N SER A 136 -18.52 -17.53 -7.44
CA SER A 136 -17.70 -17.95 -6.30
C SER A 136 -18.29 -17.49 -4.97
N LYS A 137 -18.39 -18.40 -4.00
CA LYS A 137 -18.78 -18.04 -2.63
C LYS A 137 -17.76 -17.11 -1.97
N GLU A 138 -16.49 -17.22 -2.36
CA GLU A 138 -15.43 -16.32 -1.89
C GLU A 138 -15.67 -14.91 -2.40
N ASP A 139 -15.98 -14.73 -3.70
CA ASP A 139 -16.28 -13.41 -4.28
C ASP A 139 -17.48 -12.75 -3.60
N ILE A 140 -18.52 -13.54 -3.28
CA ILE A 140 -19.70 -13.05 -2.57
C ILE A 140 -19.33 -12.64 -1.13
N ALA A 141 -18.57 -13.47 -0.41
CA ALA A 141 -18.12 -13.18 0.95
C ALA A 141 -17.23 -11.92 1.00
N GLU A 142 -16.32 -11.78 0.04
CA GLU A 142 -15.42 -10.61 -0.08
C GLU A 142 -16.17 -9.35 -0.50
N THR A 143 -17.29 -9.48 -1.23
CA THR A 143 -18.20 -8.36 -1.53
C THR A 143 -18.82 -7.78 -0.24
N TYR A 144 -19.36 -8.63 0.63
CA TYR A 144 -19.83 -8.19 1.94
C TYR A 144 -18.68 -7.60 2.79
N GLY A 145 -17.52 -8.27 2.81
CA GLY A 145 -16.37 -7.85 3.59
C GLY A 145 -15.84 -6.48 3.18
N VAL A 146 -15.77 -6.16 1.89
CA VAL A 146 -15.37 -4.83 1.40
C VAL A 146 -16.41 -3.77 1.80
N SER A 147 -17.70 -4.06 1.61
CA SER A 147 -18.78 -3.15 2.03
C SER A 147 -18.73 -2.84 3.53
N GLU A 148 -18.55 -3.87 4.37
CA GLU A 148 -18.41 -3.72 5.82
C GLU A 148 -17.15 -2.92 6.21
N ALA A 149 -16.04 -3.11 5.49
CA ALA A 149 -14.81 -2.36 5.73
C ALA A 149 -14.96 -0.87 5.38
N ILE A 150 -15.75 -0.51 4.37
CA ILE A 150 -16.09 0.88 4.06
C ILE A 150 -16.93 1.49 5.17
N ASP A 151 -17.93 0.78 5.69
CA ASP A 151 -18.73 1.25 6.83
C ASP A 151 -17.84 1.42 8.08
N TYR A 152 -16.90 0.51 8.31
CA TYR A 152 -15.95 0.59 9.42
C TYR A 152 -15.04 1.82 9.34
N ILE A 153 -14.42 2.10 8.17
CA ILE A 153 -13.56 3.29 8.04
C ILE A 153 -14.35 4.61 8.06
N ARG A 154 -15.63 4.59 7.72
CA ARG A 154 -16.52 5.75 7.90
C ARG A 154 -16.76 6.05 9.38
N ALA A 155 -16.96 5.02 10.20
CA ALA A 155 -17.32 5.12 11.60
C ALA A 155 -16.14 5.30 12.56
N THR A 156 -14.99 4.68 12.28
CA THR A 156 -13.82 4.75 13.16
C THR A 156 -13.14 6.10 13.14
N GLU A 157 -12.54 6.51 14.27
CA GLU A 157 -11.67 7.68 14.36
C GLU A 157 -10.17 7.32 14.21
N GLU A 158 -9.87 6.04 13.95
CA GLU A 158 -8.49 5.57 13.90
C GLU A 158 -7.75 6.06 12.64
N HIS A 159 -6.58 6.64 12.87
CA HIS A 159 -5.58 6.92 11.86
C HIS A 159 -4.76 5.66 11.51
N ILE A 160 -3.89 5.77 10.50
CA ILE A 160 -3.05 4.66 10.04
C ILE A 160 -2.22 4.07 11.19
N SER A 161 -2.47 2.80 11.46
CA SER A 161 -1.77 1.98 12.46
C SER A 161 -1.68 0.53 11.99
N LEU A 162 -0.80 -0.27 12.62
CA LEU A 162 -0.74 -1.71 12.33
C LEU A 162 -2.03 -2.43 12.73
N ALA A 163 -2.69 -1.96 13.77
CA ALA A 163 -3.96 -2.50 14.24
C ALA A 163 -5.07 -2.25 13.20
N LEU A 164 -5.21 -0.99 12.74
CA LEU A 164 -6.15 -0.63 11.69
C LEU A 164 -5.94 -1.45 10.41
N ILE A 165 -4.68 -1.57 9.96
CA ILE A 165 -4.33 -2.34 8.74
C ILE A 165 -4.79 -3.80 8.88
N LYS A 166 -4.53 -4.43 10.01
CA LYS A 166 -4.95 -5.82 10.27
C LYS A 166 -6.46 -5.93 10.37
N GLU A 167 -7.12 -4.99 11.02
CA GLU A 167 -8.56 -5.00 11.21
C GLU A 167 -9.31 -4.86 9.89
N ILE A 168 -8.88 -3.93 9.03
CA ILE A 168 -9.45 -3.81 7.67
C ILE A 168 -9.30 -5.13 6.90
N HIS A 169 -8.11 -5.73 6.90
CA HIS A 169 -7.90 -7.02 6.24
C HIS A 169 -8.79 -8.12 6.84
N ARG A 170 -8.91 -8.16 8.19
CA ARG A 170 -9.77 -9.12 8.87
C ARG A 170 -11.23 -8.97 8.45
N ILE A 171 -11.75 -7.74 8.42
CA ILE A 171 -13.13 -7.47 8.03
C ILE A 171 -13.38 -7.96 6.60
N VAL A 172 -12.52 -7.61 5.65
CA VAL A 172 -12.69 -7.98 4.24
C VAL A 172 -12.68 -9.49 4.04
N PHE A 173 -11.79 -10.23 4.76
CA PHE A 173 -11.47 -11.61 4.44
C PHE A 173 -11.92 -12.66 5.48
N LYS A 174 -12.55 -12.26 6.58
CA LYS A 174 -12.93 -13.16 7.69
C LYS A 174 -13.75 -14.38 7.26
N ASN A 175 -14.51 -14.26 6.17
CA ASN A 175 -15.39 -15.33 5.67
C ASN A 175 -14.86 -16.03 4.39
N SER A 176 -13.66 -15.65 3.91
CA SER A 176 -13.09 -16.21 2.67
C SER A 176 -11.66 -16.74 2.84
N LYS A 177 -10.88 -16.18 3.76
CA LYS A 177 -9.45 -16.55 3.90
C LYS A 177 -9.10 -16.93 5.34
N PRO A 178 -8.39 -18.07 5.56
CA PRO A 178 -8.01 -18.51 6.90
C PRO A 178 -6.95 -17.62 7.57
N PHE A 179 -6.27 -16.75 6.80
CA PHE A 179 -5.24 -15.81 7.29
C PHE A 179 -5.77 -14.38 7.43
N ALA A 180 -7.09 -14.19 7.49
CA ALA A 180 -7.71 -12.88 7.64
C ALA A 180 -7.16 -12.12 8.87
N GLY A 181 -6.66 -10.90 8.65
CA GLY A 181 -6.06 -10.07 9.70
C GLY A 181 -4.60 -10.42 10.06
N GLU A 182 -3.99 -11.39 9.39
CA GLU A 182 -2.60 -11.78 9.66
C GLU A 182 -1.64 -11.34 8.57
N PHE A 183 -0.56 -10.68 8.95
CA PHE A 183 0.53 -10.42 8.03
C PHE A 183 1.17 -11.75 7.59
N ARG A 184 1.62 -11.82 6.33
CA ARG A 184 2.28 -13.01 5.81
C ARG A 184 3.46 -13.44 6.67
N LYS A 185 3.57 -14.75 6.88
CA LYS A 185 4.57 -15.36 7.75
C LYS A 185 5.97 -15.23 7.14
N LYS A 186 6.98 -15.29 8.00
CA LYS A 186 8.38 -15.36 7.56
C LYS A 186 8.58 -16.50 6.56
N GLY A 187 9.20 -16.19 5.42
CA GLY A 187 9.40 -17.15 4.33
C GLY A 187 8.29 -17.17 3.28
N VAL A 188 7.14 -16.54 3.55
CA VAL A 188 6.09 -16.37 2.54
C VAL A 188 6.40 -15.10 1.74
N GLU A 189 6.89 -15.28 0.53
CA GLU A 189 7.14 -14.18 -0.41
C GLU A 189 5.96 -14.06 -1.38
N VAL A 190 5.61 -12.84 -1.75
CA VAL A 190 4.50 -12.54 -2.65
C VAL A 190 4.99 -11.80 -3.87
N VAL A 191 4.37 -12.11 -4.98
CA VAL A 191 4.71 -11.57 -6.29
C VAL A 191 3.40 -11.19 -6.98
N VAL A 192 3.33 -9.99 -7.51
CA VAL A 192 2.26 -9.57 -8.42
C VAL A 192 2.74 -9.83 -9.84
N ALA A 193 2.00 -10.61 -10.61
CA ALA A 193 2.31 -10.93 -12.00
C ALA A 193 1.18 -10.45 -12.92
N ASP A 194 1.53 -10.18 -14.18
CA ASP A 194 0.54 -9.94 -15.22
C ASP A 194 -0.11 -11.25 -15.71
N ALA A 195 -1.04 -11.14 -16.65
CA ALA A 195 -1.74 -12.28 -17.22
C ALA A 195 -0.81 -13.24 -18.01
N GLN A 196 0.39 -12.79 -18.37
CA GLN A 196 1.44 -13.55 -19.05
C GLN A 196 2.43 -14.20 -18.08
N GLY A 197 2.25 -13.98 -16.74
CA GLY A 197 3.14 -14.50 -15.71
C GLY A 197 4.41 -13.66 -15.48
N SER A 198 4.55 -12.53 -16.15
CA SER A 198 5.68 -11.61 -15.94
C SER A 198 5.53 -10.89 -14.59
N VAL A 199 6.60 -10.87 -13.83
CA VAL A 199 6.59 -10.23 -12.51
C VAL A 199 6.52 -8.72 -12.66
N ILE A 200 5.39 -8.13 -12.22
CA ILE A 200 5.17 -6.69 -12.17
C ILE A 200 5.83 -6.10 -10.93
N HIS A 201 5.60 -6.74 -9.77
CA HIS A 201 6.09 -6.26 -8.48
C HIS A 201 6.43 -7.44 -7.56
N ARG A 202 7.47 -7.26 -6.72
CA ARG A 202 7.78 -8.16 -5.60
C ARG A 202 7.60 -7.43 -4.30
N GLY A 203 6.73 -7.94 -3.44
CA GLY A 203 6.56 -7.44 -2.08
C GLY A 203 7.89 -7.39 -1.32
N ALA A 204 7.97 -6.56 -0.30
CA ALA A 204 9.15 -6.51 0.57
C ALA A 204 9.42 -7.90 1.18
N PRO A 205 10.68 -8.25 1.52
CA PRO A 205 10.97 -9.52 2.19
C PRO A 205 10.15 -9.67 3.47
N SER A 206 9.52 -10.83 3.66
CA SER A 206 8.52 -11.07 4.72
C SER A 206 8.99 -10.69 6.12
N HIS A 207 10.29 -10.90 6.43
CA HIS A 207 10.87 -10.57 7.73
C HIS A 207 11.03 -9.06 8.00
N PHE A 208 10.92 -8.20 6.96
CA PHE A 208 10.92 -6.74 7.10
C PHE A 208 9.54 -6.13 7.22
N VAL A 209 8.49 -6.83 6.83
CA VAL A 209 7.10 -6.32 6.78
C VAL A 209 6.70 -5.57 8.06
N PRO A 210 6.84 -6.13 9.28
CA PRO A 210 6.42 -5.42 10.49
C PRO A 210 7.20 -4.12 10.73
N LYS A 211 8.51 -4.12 10.40
CA LYS A 211 9.36 -2.94 10.56
C LYS A 211 8.98 -1.86 9.54
N LEU A 212 8.71 -2.26 8.31
CA LEU A 212 8.35 -1.34 7.23
C LEU A 212 6.98 -0.69 7.51
N LEU A 213 5.99 -1.47 7.93
CA LEU A 213 4.68 -0.92 8.31
C LEU A 213 4.75 0.02 9.52
N LYS A 214 5.57 -0.29 10.54
CA LYS A 214 5.83 0.64 11.64
C LYS A 214 6.45 1.95 11.15
N GLY A 215 7.39 1.86 10.21
CA GLY A 215 8.00 3.02 9.58
C GLY A 215 6.99 3.86 8.81
N LEU A 216 6.10 3.22 8.04
CA LEU A 216 5.03 3.87 7.29
C LEU A 216 4.03 4.57 8.20
N ALA A 217 3.55 3.89 9.24
CA ALA A 217 2.63 4.47 10.22
C ALA A 217 3.26 5.67 10.95
N LYS A 218 4.53 5.55 11.34
CA LYS A 218 5.27 6.68 11.95
C LYS A 218 5.42 7.83 10.97
N TRP A 219 5.80 7.57 9.72
CA TRP A 219 5.89 8.61 8.70
C TRP A 219 4.57 9.37 8.53
N TYR A 220 3.45 8.65 8.46
CA TYR A 220 2.14 9.26 8.37
C TYR A 220 1.83 10.17 9.57
N VAL A 221 2.07 9.71 10.78
CA VAL A 221 1.84 10.50 12.00
C VAL A 221 2.70 11.76 12.03
N ASP A 222 3.99 11.63 11.66
CA ASP A 222 4.95 12.74 11.69
C ASP A 222 4.63 13.81 10.63
N ASN A 223 3.93 13.44 9.55
CA ASN A 223 3.73 14.31 8.37
C ASN A 223 2.27 14.72 8.11
N ARG A 224 1.30 14.20 8.87
CA ARG A 224 -0.13 14.37 8.60
C ARG A 224 -0.63 15.82 8.65
N ILE A 225 0.14 16.74 9.25
CA ILE A 225 -0.19 18.17 9.34
C ILE A 225 0.55 18.96 8.25
N GLU A 226 1.71 18.49 7.80
CA GLU A 226 2.57 19.22 6.86
C GLU A 226 2.15 19.02 5.40
N TYR A 227 1.70 17.81 5.05
CA TYR A 227 1.34 17.49 3.67
C TYR A 227 -0.16 17.53 3.42
N PRO A 228 -0.58 17.89 2.18
CA PRO A 228 -1.97 17.74 1.77
C PRO A 228 -2.49 16.31 1.94
N PRO A 229 -3.74 16.11 2.36
CA PRO A 229 -4.32 14.77 2.55
C PRO A 229 -4.26 13.86 1.32
N LEU A 230 -4.42 14.40 0.10
CA LEU A 230 -4.24 13.63 -1.14
C LEU A 230 -2.82 13.09 -1.28
N VAL A 231 -1.81 13.88 -0.91
CA VAL A 231 -0.40 13.45 -0.90
C VAL A 231 -0.18 12.34 0.14
N LEU A 232 -0.70 12.53 1.36
CA LEU A 232 -0.60 11.52 2.42
C LEU A 232 -1.24 10.19 1.98
N ALA A 233 -2.43 10.25 1.41
CA ALA A 233 -3.17 9.09 0.93
C ALA A 233 -2.41 8.38 -0.21
N ALA A 234 -1.91 9.13 -1.19
CA ALA A 234 -1.12 8.59 -2.30
C ALA A 234 0.17 7.92 -1.83
N VAL A 235 0.92 8.55 -0.91
CA VAL A 235 2.16 7.98 -0.37
C VAL A 235 1.89 6.71 0.42
N VAL A 236 0.95 6.75 1.35
CA VAL A 236 0.63 5.56 2.18
C VAL A 236 0.16 4.42 1.29
N HIS A 237 -0.69 4.69 0.31
CA HIS A 237 -1.16 3.69 -0.63
C HIS A 237 -0.01 3.05 -1.42
N ASN A 238 0.82 3.84 -2.09
CA ASN A 238 1.94 3.32 -2.88
C ASN A 238 2.97 2.56 -2.01
N GLN A 239 3.30 3.08 -0.83
CA GLN A 239 4.20 2.41 0.11
C GLN A 239 3.62 1.09 0.62
N PHE A 240 2.32 1.06 0.89
CA PHE A 240 1.63 -0.17 1.31
C PHE A 240 1.67 -1.22 0.20
N GLU A 241 1.40 -0.83 -1.06
CA GLU A 241 1.52 -1.72 -2.21
C GLU A 241 2.94 -2.25 -2.40
N MET A 242 3.97 -1.43 -2.19
CA MET A 242 5.37 -1.87 -2.23
C MET A 242 5.73 -2.86 -1.10
N ILE A 243 5.21 -2.64 0.09
CA ILE A 243 5.45 -3.54 1.24
C ILE A 243 4.74 -4.88 1.01
N HIS A 244 3.51 -4.83 0.50
CA HIS A 244 2.66 -5.99 0.21
C HIS A 244 2.55 -6.95 1.41
N PRO A 245 1.99 -6.47 2.54
CA PRO A 245 2.16 -7.15 3.83
C PRO A 245 1.38 -8.44 4.00
N PHE A 246 0.32 -8.68 3.23
CA PHE A 246 -0.53 -9.85 3.33
C PHE A 246 -0.22 -10.89 2.24
N GLN A 247 -0.69 -12.10 2.44
CA GLN A 247 -0.55 -13.17 1.47
C GLN A 247 -1.44 -12.93 0.24
N ASP A 248 -2.62 -12.30 0.43
CA ASP A 248 -3.58 -11.90 -0.59
C ASP A 248 -4.31 -10.64 -0.11
N GLY A 249 -5.02 -9.94 -1.01
CA GLY A 249 -5.91 -8.81 -0.67
C GLY A 249 -5.22 -7.46 -0.42
N ASN A 250 -3.94 -7.33 -0.72
CA ASN A 250 -3.20 -6.09 -0.48
C ASN A 250 -3.81 -4.91 -1.24
N GLY A 251 -4.14 -5.05 -2.52
CA GLY A 251 -4.73 -3.99 -3.31
C GLY A 251 -6.07 -3.47 -2.74
N ARG A 252 -6.95 -4.36 -2.31
CA ARG A 252 -8.22 -3.98 -1.66
C ARG A 252 -7.99 -3.22 -0.37
N VAL A 253 -7.15 -3.75 0.51
CA VAL A 253 -6.79 -3.08 1.77
C VAL A 253 -6.10 -1.74 1.51
N GLY A 254 -5.18 -1.68 0.56
CA GLY A 254 -4.47 -0.45 0.19
C GLY A 254 -5.43 0.67 -0.26
N ARG A 255 -6.43 0.34 -1.09
CA ARG A 255 -7.47 1.31 -1.52
C ARG A 255 -8.42 1.70 -0.39
N ILE A 256 -8.72 0.81 0.55
CA ILE A 256 -9.50 1.14 1.74
C ILE A 256 -8.69 2.04 2.69
N LEU A 257 -7.40 1.78 2.89
CA LEU A 257 -6.50 2.65 3.69
C LEU A 257 -6.37 4.05 3.10
N LEU A 258 -6.27 4.16 1.76
CA LEU A 258 -6.29 5.43 1.05
C LEU A 258 -7.57 6.21 1.43
N ASN A 259 -8.72 5.56 1.37
CA ASN A 259 -10.00 6.17 1.73
C ASN A 259 -10.11 6.51 3.22
N ASN A 260 -9.56 5.68 4.11
CA ASN A 260 -9.51 6.03 5.54
C ASN A 260 -8.76 7.36 5.75
N ILE A 261 -7.63 7.57 5.07
CA ILE A 261 -6.88 8.84 5.18
C ILE A 261 -7.75 10.00 4.71
N LEU A 262 -8.37 9.89 3.53
CA LEU A 262 -9.21 10.95 2.98
C LEU A 262 -10.33 11.32 3.97
N LEU A 263 -11.05 10.33 4.49
CA LEU A 263 -12.14 10.55 5.46
C LEU A 263 -11.67 11.23 6.75
N LYS A 264 -10.51 10.83 7.30
CA LYS A 264 -9.94 11.45 8.52
C LYS A 264 -9.48 12.90 8.31
N HIS A 265 -9.39 13.34 7.06
CA HIS A 265 -9.06 14.71 6.69
C HIS A 265 -10.23 15.46 6.04
N ASN A 266 -11.46 14.99 6.25
CA ASN A 266 -12.70 15.59 5.72
C ASN A 266 -12.79 15.65 4.20
N LEU A 267 -12.10 14.78 3.48
CA LEU A 267 -12.24 14.62 2.05
C LEU A 267 -13.18 13.46 1.73
N PRO A 268 -13.98 13.56 0.67
CA PRO A 268 -14.81 12.44 0.23
C PRO A 268 -13.95 11.23 -0.16
N PRO A 269 -14.48 10.03 0.00
CA PRO A 269 -13.78 8.83 -0.42
C PRO A 269 -13.63 8.78 -1.94
N LEU A 270 -12.64 8.04 -2.41
CA LEU A 270 -12.27 7.93 -3.81
C LEU A 270 -12.52 6.51 -4.32
N ASN A 271 -13.08 6.41 -5.52
CA ASN A 271 -13.29 5.14 -6.20
C ASN A 271 -12.41 5.08 -7.46
N ILE A 272 -11.47 4.14 -7.50
CA ILE A 272 -10.69 3.85 -8.71
C ILE A 272 -11.53 2.94 -9.58
N GLU A 273 -12.00 3.45 -10.72
CA GLU A 273 -12.85 2.69 -11.62
C GLU A 273 -12.07 1.59 -12.37
N LEU A 274 -12.73 0.44 -12.59
CA LEU A 274 -12.14 -0.71 -13.29
C LEU A 274 -11.57 -0.32 -14.68
N ARG A 275 -12.23 0.59 -15.41
CA ARG A 275 -11.74 1.08 -16.71
C ARG A 275 -10.36 1.77 -16.63
N ASN A 276 -9.99 2.29 -15.44
CA ASN A 276 -8.71 2.93 -15.16
C ASN A 276 -7.68 1.97 -14.54
N ARG A 277 -7.98 0.66 -14.48
CA ARG A 277 -7.09 -0.38 -13.90
C ARG A 277 -5.66 -0.31 -14.45
N ARG A 278 -5.49 -0.13 -15.76
CA ARG A 278 -4.15 -0.04 -16.38
C ARG A 278 -3.40 1.20 -15.91
N GLU A 279 -4.07 2.35 -15.84
CA GLU A 279 -3.49 3.61 -15.37
C GLU A 279 -3.07 3.49 -13.90
N TYR A 280 -3.92 2.86 -13.08
CA TYR A 280 -3.65 2.57 -11.67
C TYR A 280 -2.37 1.74 -11.48
N TYR A 281 -2.20 0.64 -12.20
CA TYR A 281 -0.97 -0.16 -12.10
C TYR A 281 0.25 0.58 -12.63
N ASN A 282 0.12 1.37 -13.69
CA ASN A 282 1.20 2.21 -14.21
C ASN A 282 1.66 3.24 -13.18
N ALA A 283 0.73 3.83 -12.44
CA ALA A 283 1.04 4.79 -11.37
C ALA A 283 1.83 4.14 -10.22
N ILE A 284 1.42 2.95 -9.77
CA ILE A 284 2.17 2.17 -8.76
C ILE A 284 3.57 1.83 -9.27
N GLN A 285 3.71 1.40 -10.52
CA GLN A 285 5.02 1.08 -11.11
C GLN A 285 5.93 2.31 -11.26
N ALA A 286 5.38 3.48 -11.62
CA ALA A 286 6.13 4.72 -11.67
C ALA A 286 6.71 5.08 -10.30
N TYR A 287 5.88 4.94 -9.26
CA TYR A 287 6.33 5.14 -7.90
C TYR A 287 7.38 4.10 -7.47
N GLU A 288 7.21 2.83 -7.79
CA GLU A 288 8.19 1.79 -7.46
C GLU A 288 9.55 2.06 -8.11
N LYS A 289 9.57 2.50 -9.36
CA LYS A 289 10.80 2.72 -10.14
C LYS A 289 11.54 4.00 -9.77
N ALA A 290 10.79 5.09 -9.56
CA ALA A 290 11.34 6.44 -9.44
C ALA A 290 10.85 7.22 -8.22
N HIS A 291 9.99 6.65 -7.39
CA HIS A 291 9.25 7.34 -6.32
C HIS A 291 8.45 8.55 -6.85
N ASP A 292 8.05 8.48 -8.13
CA ASP A 292 7.25 9.52 -8.76
C ASP A 292 5.78 9.36 -8.35
N LEU A 293 5.31 10.30 -7.55
CA LEU A 293 3.96 10.30 -7.01
C LEU A 293 2.93 10.93 -7.97
N ARG A 294 3.39 11.68 -8.98
CA ARG A 294 2.50 12.44 -9.88
C ARG A 294 1.46 11.59 -10.58
N PRO A 295 1.81 10.43 -11.17
CA PRO A 295 0.80 9.60 -11.82
C PRO A 295 -0.31 9.12 -10.86
N THR A 296 0.02 8.87 -9.59
CA THR A 296 -0.99 8.49 -8.58
C THR A 296 -1.90 9.68 -8.24
N LEU A 297 -1.33 10.87 -8.05
CA LEU A 297 -2.11 12.08 -7.77
C LEU A 297 -3.00 12.47 -8.96
N ASP A 298 -2.49 12.39 -10.19
CA ASP A 298 -3.27 12.68 -11.39
C ASP A 298 -4.47 11.73 -11.53
N LEU A 299 -4.26 10.43 -11.27
CA LEU A 299 -5.33 9.45 -11.22
C LEU A 299 -6.36 9.78 -10.13
N MET A 300 -5.91 10.10 -8.91
CA MET A 300 -6.81 10.47 -7.82
C MET A 300 -7.67 11.71 -8.17
N LEU A 301 -7.07 12.73 -8.75
CA LEU A 301 -7.79 13.93 -9.20
C LEU A 301 -8.79 13.63 -10.32
N LYS A 302 -8.43 12.74 -11.23
CA LYS A 302 -9.33 12.26 -12.29
C LYS A 302 -10.56 11.55 -11.71
N GLU A 303 -10.34 10.65 -10.73
CA GLU A 303 -11.41 9.90 -10.09
C GLU A 303 -12.32 10.80 -9.22
N TYR A 304 -11.79 11.84 -8.59
CA TYR A 304 -12.62 12.84 -7.92
C TYR A 304 -13.54 13.59 -8.88
N ARG A 305 -13.07 13.93 -10.08
CA ARG A 305 -13.92 14.55 -11.10
C ARG A 305 -15.04 13.62 -11.54
N ALA A 306 -14.77 12.32 -11.66
CA ALA A 306 -15.76 11.30 -11.99
C ALA A 306 -16.78 11.15 -10.85
N LEU A 307 -16.36 11.12 -9.59
CA LEU A 307 -17.24 11.07 -8.42
C LEU A 307 -18.22 12.27 -8.40
N LYS A 308 -17.72 13.47 -8.65
CA LYS A 308 -18.56 14.69 -8.71
C LYS A 308 -19.65 14.61 -9.80
N GLN A 309 -19.37 13.93 -10.92
CA GLN A 309 -20.38 13.70 -11.97
C GLN A 309 -21.42 12.65 -11.56
N MET A 310 -21.01 11.65 -10.79
CA MET A 310 -21.90 10.59 -10.30
C MET A 310 -22.87 11.09 -9.21
N LEU A 311 -22.45 12.06 -8.41
CA LEU A 311 -23.23 12.62 -7.29
C LEU A 311 -24.14 13.79 -7.70
N LYS A 312 -24.06 14.27 -8.94
CA LYS A 312 -25.00 15.23 -9.55
C LYS A 312 -26.21 14.51 -10.13
#